data_25ec7fda67e6006467d069f2ae1715ea
#
_entry.id   25ec7fda67e6006467d069f2ae1715ea
#
_cell.length_a   1.000
_cell.length_b   1.000
_cell.length_c   1.000
_cell.angle_alpha   90.00
_cell.angle_beta   90.00
_cell.angle_gamma   90.00
#
_symmetry.space_group_name_H-M   'P 1'
#
loop_
_entity.id
_entity.type
_entity.pdbx_description
1 polymer ?
#
loop_
_entity_poly.entity_id
_entity_poly.type
_entity_poly.pdbx_seq_one_letter_code
_entity_poly.pdbx_strand_id
1 'polypeptide(L)'
;MAVALLGAGITVHAQTSAKDSMRVVNLQEVQVVSTRATAKTPVAFTNIGKAELKKVNFGQDIPYLLSMTPSTLTTSDAGAGIGYTTLRVRGTDGTRINITVNGIPMNDAESHNLFWVNMPDFSSSVKDMQVQRGAGTSTNGAGAFGASVNMQTEGASMKPYAEFNGSYGSFNTHKETVKVGTGLLNNHWTFDARLSNIGTDGYIDRASVDLNSYYLQGGYFAENTSVKLIAFAGKEKTYHAWGYATKDQMEKFGRRYNPCGEMYTDANGKKYYYDDQTDNYLQKNYQLLFNHTFSTAWNLNVALHYTKGDGYYEEYKDGRYLIEYGLKPFTIDGTEVSKSDLVRQKKMDTNSAAAVFSLNYTANRLNASLGGGLNQYRGNNFGRVPWVKNYVGSLSPDHEYYRNKSKKTDGNIYLKANYDLTRGLSAYADLQYRHINYTIDGNNDKYDWSKNALRPLAVDKKFDFFNPKVGLNWNITSNHRVYASFSVAQKEPTRNNYTDGDPDSYPKAEKLLDYEAGYT
;
A
#
# COMPACT_ATOMS: atom_id res chain seq x y z
N MET A 1 -12.26 29.63 16.72
CA MET A 1 -10.93 29.94 17.31
C MET A 1 -10.04 30.49 16.19
N ALA A 2 -9.73 31.77 16.22
CA ALA A 2 -8.96 32.44 15.17
C ALA A 2 -7.46 32.17 15.39
N VAL A 3 -6.80 31.59 14.39
CA VAL A 3 -5.34 31.45 14.38
C VAL A 3 -4.76 32.68 13.72
N ALA A 4 -4.08 33.50 14.52
CA ALA A 4 -3.34 34.65 14.04
C ALA A 4 -2.04 34.17 13.36
N LEU A 5 -1.91 34.37 12.05
CA LEU A 5 -0.68 34.21 11.29
C LEU A 5 0.25 35.41 11.57
N LEU A 6 1.28 35.20 12.35
CA LEU A 6 2.40 36.12 12.48
C LEU A 6 3.27 36.06 11.22
N GLY A 7 3.15 37.06 10.37
CA GLY A 7 4.00 37.27 9.21
C GLY A 7 5.39 37.74 9.61
N ALA A 8 6.39 36.85 9.65
CA ALA A 8 7.78 37.23 9.60
C ALA A 8 8.24 37.26 8.14
N GLY A 9 8.35 38.46 7.58
CA GLY A 9 8.90 38.66 6.24
C GLY A 9 10.38 38.35 6.20
N ILE A 10 10.74 37.15 5.70
CA ILE A 10 12.12 36.82 5.32
C ILE A 10 12.27 37.18 3.84
N THR A 11 12.90 38.33 3.56
CA THR A 11 13.32 38.65 2.19
C THR A 11 14.56 37.83 1.85
N VAL A 12 14.35 36.73 1.16
CA VAL A 12 15.43 35.92 0.57
C VAL A 12 15.76 36.47 -0.81
N HIS A 13 16.94 37.06 -0.96
CA HIS A 13 17.48 37.45 -2.27
C HIS A 13 18.04 36.18 -2.95
N ALA A 14 17.31 35.63 -3.89
CA ALA A 14 17.81 34.54 -4.72
C ALA A 14 18.43 35.12 -6.01
N GLN A 15 19.74 35.18 -6.05
CA GLN A 15 20.48 35.28 -7.32
C GLN A 15 20.83 33.86 -7.76
N THR A 16 20.13 33.33 -8.74
CA THR A 16 20.43 32.03 -9.34
C THR A 16 20.96 32.20 -10.76
N SER A 17 22.16 31.67 -11.03
CA SER A 17 22.62 31.50 -12.41
C SER A 17 21.89 30.30 -13.06
N ALA A 18 21.30 30.51 -14.24
CA ALA A 18 20.48 29.53 -14.94
C ALA A 18 21.23 28.23 -15.35
N LYS A 19 22.56 28.21 -15.28
CA LYS A 19 23.39 27.05 -15.67
C LYS A 19 23.46 25.95 -14.62
N ASP A 20 23.42 26.28 -13.33
CA ASP A 20 23.52 25.29 -12.25
C ASP A 20 22.19 24.57 -12.01
N SER A 21 21.06 25.20 -12.35
CA SER A 21 19.73 24.63 -12.16
C SER A 21 19.42 23.44 -13.10
N MET A 22 20.01 23.41 -14.31
CA MET A 22 19.81 22.30 -15.27
C MET A 22 20.56 21.01 -14.87
N ARG A 23 21.68 21.10 -14.13
CA ARG A 23 22.43 19.93 -13.67
C ARG A 23 21.73 19.17 -12.54
N VAL A 24 21.05 19.87 -11.65
CA VAL A 24 20.29 19.25 -10.54
C VAL A 24 19.09 18.45 -11.06
N VAL A 25 18.45 18.87 -12.14
CA VAL A 25 17.32 18.16 -12.75
C VAL A 25 17.75 16.79 -13.33
N ASN A 26 18.94 16.70 -13.92
CA ASN A 26 19.45 15.45 -14.48
C ASN A 26 19.75 14.37 -13.40
N LEU A 27 20.18 14.76 -12.21
CA LEU A 27 20.43 13.84 -11.09
C LEU A 27 19.14 13.19 -10.57
N GLN A 28 18.01 13.86 -10.65
CA GLN A 28 16.72 13.32 -10.23
C GLN A 28 16.20 12.22 -11.18
N GLU A 29 16.52 12.29 -12.45
CA GLU A 29 16.07 11.31 -13.43
C GLU A 29 16.79 9.97 -13.30
N VAL A 30 18.06 9.94 -12.88
CA VAL A 30 18.86 8.70 -12.76
C VAL A 30 18.31 7.74 -11.72
N GLN A 31 17.74 8.25 -10.63
CA GLN A 31 17.21 7.43 -9.53
C GLN A 31 16.04 6.51 -9.95
N VAL A 32 15.35 6.83 -11.04
CA VAL A 32 14.08 6.21 -11.44
C VAL A 32 14.22 5.16 -12.53
N VAL A 33 15.25 5.29 -13.34
CA VAL A 33 15.40 4.46 -14.56
C VAL A 33 15.53 2.97 -14.23
N SER A 34 16.12 2.61 -13.08
CA SER A 34 16.38 1.20 -12.74
C SER A 34 15.12 0.38 -12.44
N THR A 35 14.04 1.01 -11.92
CA THR A 35 12.80 0.30 -11.52
C THR A 35 11.75 0.29 -12.62
N ARG A 36 11.95 1.03 -13.71
CA ARG A 36 10.95 1.18 -14.78
C ARG A 36 11.24 0.32 -16.00
N ALA A 37 10.17 -0.16 -16.57
CA ALA A 37 10.21 -0.72 -17.91
C ALA A 37 10.42 0.40 -18.93
N THR A 38 11.24 0.13 -19.92
CA THR A 38 11.55 1.01 -21.06
C THR A 38 11.14 0.34 -22.36
N ALA A 39 11.29 1.04 -23.48
CA ALA A 39 11.07 0.45 -24.80
C ALA A 39 11.95 -0.78 -25.09
N LYS A 40 13.01 -1.03 -24.31
CA LYS A 40 13.87 -2.22 -24.40
C LYS A 40 13.45 -3.36 -23.46
N THR A 41 12.50 -3.14 -22.54
CA THR A 41 12.03 -4.15 -21.61
C THR A 41 10.86 -4.91 -22.25
N PRO A 42 10.90 -6.25 -22.35
CA PRO A 42 9.87 -7.04 -23.04
C PRO A 42 8.64 -7.25 -22.13
N VAL A 43 7.99 -6.17 -21.73
CA VAL A 43 6.75 -6.17 -20.92
C VAL A 43 5.80 -5.10 -21.43
N ALA A 44 4.50 -5.32 -21.21
CA ALA A 44 3.48 -4.31 -21.45
C ALA A 44 3.41 -3.33 -20.29
N PHE A 45 3.50 -2.03 -20.56
CA PHE A 45 3.39 -1.00 -19.51
C PHE A 45 2.64 0.25 -19.98
N THR A 46 2.17 1.03 -19.01
CA THR A 46 1.54 2.34 -19.22
C THR A 46 2.16 3.34 -18.25
N ASN A 47 2.57 4.50 -18.75
CA ASN A 47 3.02 5.61 -17.93
C ASN A 47 1.88 6.62 -17.77
N ILE A 48 1.73 7.17 -16.57
CA ILE A 48 0.74 8.19 -16.21
C ILE A 48 1.50 9.33 -15.55
N GLY A 49 1.52 10.48 -16.21
CA GLY A 49 2.26 11.64 -15.74
C GLY A 49 1.47 12.52 -14.76
N LYS A 50 2.18 13.43 -14.08
CA LYS A 50 1.59 14.38 -13.12
C LYS A 50 0.41 15.17 -13.70
N ALA A 51 0.51 15.61 -14.95
CA ALA A 51 -0.52 16.39 -15.61
C ALA A 51 -1.82 15.59 -15.81
N GLU A 52 -1.72 14.29 -16.08
CA GLU A 52 -2.87 13.38 -16.22
C GLU A 52 -3.47 13.11 -14.85
N LEU A 53 -2.64 12.80 -13.84
CA LEU A 53 -3.10 12.58 -12.45
C LEU A 53 -3.84 13.80 -11.90
N LYS A 54 -3.31 15.01 -12.12
CA LYS A 54 -3.90 16.26 -11.63
C LYS A 54 -5.31 16.51 -12.20
N LYS A 55 -5.59 16.08 -13.43
CA LYS A 55 -6.90 16.26 -14.09
C LYS A 55 -8.02 15.44 -13.46
N VAL A 56 -7.69 14.31 -12.82
CA VAL A 56 -8.66 13.34 -12.30
C VAL A 56 -8.59 13.17 -10.77
N ASN A 57 -7.66 13.85 -10.08
CA ASN A 57 -7.48 13.75 -8.63
C ASN A 57 -8.42 14.70 -7.88
N PHE A 58 -9.65 14.27 -7.64
CA PHE A 58 -10.66 14.98 -6.84
C PHE A 58 -10.80 14.41 -5.42
N GLY A 59 -9.85 13.58 -4.97
CA GLY A 59 -9.85 12.93 -3.66
C GLY A 59 -9.97 11.41 -3.71
N GLN A 60 -10.24 10.83 -4.89
CA GLN A 60 -10.29 9.39 -5.04
C GLN A 60 -8.93 8.74 -4.79
N ASP A 61 -8.97 7.51 -4.30
CA ASP A 61 -7.79 6.69 -4.09
C ASP A 61 -7.11 6.33 -5.43
N ILE A 62 -5.83 6.01 -5.35
CA ILE A 62 -4.99 5.70 -6.53
C ILE A 62 -5.60 4.64 -7.46
N PRO A 63 -6.26 3.55 -7.01
CA PRO A 63 -6.95 2.64 -7.91
C PRO A 63 -7.88 3.33 -8.90
N TYR A 64 -8.66 4.30 -8.43
CA TYR A 64 -9.60 5.04 -9.29
C TYR A 64 -8.89 5.97 -10.29
N LEU A 65 -7.75 6.53 -9.92
CA LEU A 65 -6.92 7.32 -10.85
C LEU A 65 -6.30 6.45 -11.95
N LEU A 66 -6.15 5.14 -11.69
CA LEU A 66 -5.66 4.14 -12.64
C LEU A 66 -6.77 3.44 -13.43
N SER A 67 -8.04 3.72 -13.18
CA SER A 67 -9.19 3.00 -13.76
C SER A 67 -9.24 3.02 -15.29
N MET A 68 -8.68 4.07 -15.92
CA MET A 68 -8.60 4.20 -17.38
C MET A 68 -7.40 3.49 -18.00
N THR A 69 -6.52 2.88 -17.20
CA THR A 69 -5.41 2.09 -17.75
C THR A 69 -5.92 0.76 -18.29
N PRO A 70 -5.35 0.24 -19.41
CA PRO A 70 -5.80 -1.02 -19.98
C PRO A 70 -5.72 -2.18 -19.00
N SER A 71 -6.75 -3.05 -19.02
CA SER A 71 -6.85 -4.27 -18.20
C SER A 71 -6.92 -4.02 -16.69
N THR A 72 -7.35 -2.85 -16.25
CA THR A 72 -7.59 -2.53 -14.83
C THR A 72 -9.07 -2.58 -14.50
N LEU A 73 -9.37 -3.02 -13.29
CA LEU A 73 -10.70 -2.96 -12.67
C LEU A 73 -10.55 -2.45 -11.25
N THR A 74 -11.43 -1.56 -10.84
CA THR A 74 -11.42 -0.95 -9.51
C THR A 74 -12.76 -1.13 -8.82
N THR A 75 -12.75 -1.31 -7.50
CA THR A 75 -13.95 -1.36 -6.67
C THR A 75 -13.80 -0.47 -5.45
N SER A 76 -14.93 -0.06 -4.85
CA SER A 76 -14.98 0.74 -3.63
C SER A 76 -16.07 0.22 -2.72
N ASP A 77 -15.75 -0.07 -1.47
CA ASP A 77 -16.71 -0.56 -0.49
C ASP A 77 -17.73 0.53 -0.13
N ALA A 78 -17.28 1.77 0.05
CA ALA A 78 -18.16 2.93 0.27
C ALA A 78 -18.90 3.40 -1.00
N GLY A 79 -18.50 2.91 -2.18
CA GLY A 79 -19.08 3.29 -3.48
C GLY A 79 -18.71 4.69 -3.97
N ALA A 80 -17.84 5.41 -3.27
CA ALA A 80 -17.41 6.79 -3.61
C ALA A 80 -15.98 6.85 -4.20
N GLY A 81 -15.28 5.72 -4.31
CA GLY A 81 -13.89 5.68 -4.78
C GLY A 81 -12.87 6.17 -3.76
N ILE A 82 -13.25 6.29 -2.50
CA ILE A 82 -12.45 6.75 -1.37
C ILE A 82 -12.59 5.74 -0.23
N GLY A 83 -11.53 5.53 0.54
CA GLY A 83 -11.49 4.62 1.67
C GLY A 83 -11.00 3.22 1.28
N TYR A 84 -11.79 2.18 1.51
CA TYR A 84 -11.44 0.83 1.07
C TYR A 84 -11.72 0.66 -0.41
N THR A 85 -10.66 0.73 -1.20
CA THR A 85 -10.68 0.56 -2.65
C THR A 85 -9.73 -0.56 -3.07
N THR A 86 -10.06 -1.25 -4.16
CA THR A 86 -9.23 -2.32 -4.70
C THR A 86 -8.82 -2.06 -6.14
N LEU A 87 -7.68 -2.61 -6.52
CA LEU A 87 -7.17 -2.62 -7.88
C LEU A 87 -7.00 -4.07 -8.34
N ARG A 88 -7.50 -4.39 -9.53
CA ARG A 88 -7.20 -5.61 -10.25
C ARG A 88 -6.56 -5.28 -11.58
N VAL A 89 -5.57 -6.07 -11.97
CA VAL A 89 -4.90 -5.93 -13.26
C VAL A 89 -4.87 -7.29 -13.94
N ARG A 90 -5.38 -7.40 -15.18
CA ARG A 90 -5.53 -8.68 -15.90
C ARG A 90 -6.24 -9.76 -15.06
N GLY A 91 -7.22 -9.36 -14.24
CA GLY A 91 -7.96 -10.25 -13.34
C GLY A 91 -7.25 -10.64 -12.04
N THR A 92 -5.96 -10.35 -11.87
CA THR A 92 -5.25 -10.61 -10.61
C THR A 92 -5.63 -9.57 -9.56
N ASP A 93 -5.79 -10.01 -8.32
CA ASP A 93 -6.15 -9.15 -7.19
C ASP A 93 -4.93 -8.41 -6.60
N GLY A 94 -5.20 -7.49 -5.66
CA GLY A 94 -4.18 -6.65 -5.02
C GLY A 94 -3.06 -7.43 -4.33
N THR A 95 -3.31 -8.67 -3.89
CA THR A 95 -2.29 -9.53 -3.25
C THR A 95 -1.25 -10.05 -4.24
N ARG A 96 -1.48 -9.89 -5.54
CA ARG A 96 -0.61 -10.29 -6.66
C ARG A 96 -0.11 -9.10 -7.47
N ILE A 97 -0.36 -7.88 -6.97
CA ILE A 97 0.11 -6.63 -7.58
C ILE A 97 1.14 -6.02 -6.66
N ASN A 98 2.37 -5.88 -7.12
CA ASN A 98 3.41 -5.23 -6.35
C ASN A 98 3.33 -3.71 -6.53
N ILE A 99 3.34 -2.99 -5.42
CA ILE A 99 3.29 -1.52 -5.39
C ILE A 99 4.62 -1.00 -4.86
N THR A 100 5.26 -0.10 -5.60
CA THR A 100 6.50 0.55 -5.12
C THR A 100 6.35 2.06 -5.07
N VAL A 101 6.98 2.66 -4.07
CA VAL A 101 7.22 4.11 -3.97
C VAL A 101 8.72 4.33 -3.95
N ASN A 102 9.24 5.07 -4.94
CA ASN A 102 10.67 5.32 -5.09
C ASN A 102 11.53 4.03 -5.12
N GLY A 103 10.99 2.95 -5.70
CA GLY A 103 11.65 1.64 -5.78
C GLY A 103 11.53 0.78 -4.50
N ILE A 104 10.88 1.26 -3.45
CA ILE A 104 10.64 0.53 -2.20
C ILE A 104 9.29 -0.17 -2.29
N PRO A 105 9.20 -1.51 -2.10
CA PRO A 105 7.93 -2.21 -2.00
C PRO A 105 7.10 -1.73 -0.80
N MET A 106 5.82 -1.42 -1.04
CA MET A 106 4.90 -0.87 -0.05
C MET A 106 3.81 -1.85 0.40
N ASN A 107 3.71 -3.01 -0.26
CA ASN A 107 2.74 -4.03 0.13
C ASN A 107 3.00 -4.51 1.57
N ASP A 108 1.94 -4.70 2.33
CA ASP A 108 2.03 -5.29 3.67
C ASP A 108 2.64 -6.70 3.59
N ALA A 109 3.56 -7.00 4.52
CA ALA A 109 4.36 -8.21 4.47
C ALA A 109 3.56 -9.50 4.70
N GLU A 110 2.41 -9.42 5.37
CA GLU A 110 1.59 -10.58 5.73
C GLU A 110 0.39 -10.77 4.78
N SER A 111 -0.35 -9.70 4.48
CA SER A 111 -1.51 -9.75 3.58
C SER A 111 -1.12 -9.70 2.11
N HIS A 112 0.09 -9.23 1.79
CA HIS A 112 0.60 -8.94 0.44
C HIS A 112 -0.19 -7.88 -0.32
N ASN A 113 -1.10 -7.18 0.33
CA ASN A 113 -1.90 -6.12 -0.26
C ASN A 113 -1.36 -4.74 0.14
N LEU A 114 -1.69 -3.71 -0.62
CA LEU A 114 -1.58 -2.32 -0.18
C LEU A 114 -2.98 -1.80 0.14
N PHE A 115 -3.19 -1.35 1.37
CA PHE A 115 -4.40 -0.66 1.76
C PHE A 115 -4.27 0.82 1.39
N TRP A 116 -4.95 1.22 0.30
CA TRP A 116 -4.85 2.56 -0.27
C TRP A 116 -5.36 3.64 0.69
N VAL A 117 -6.32 3.29 1.52
CA VAL A 117 -6.86 4.13 2.60
C VAL A 117 -5.76 4.63 3.56
N ASN A 118 -4.65 3.90 3.72
CA ASN A 118 -3.50 4.28 4.54
C ASN A 118 -2.56 5.28 3.84
N MET A 119 -2.85 5.65 2.58
CA MET A 119 -2.08 6.61 1.79
C MET A 119 -2.98 7.70 1.19
N PRO A 120 -3.78 8.42 2.00
CA PRO A 120 -4.74 9.41 1.50
C PRO A 120 -4.02 10.51 0.73
N ASP A 121 -4.60 10.91 -0.40
CA ASP A 121 -4.08 11.96 -1.29
C ASP A 121 -2.59 11.80 -1.66
N PHE A 122 -2.05 10.57 -1.62
CA PHE A 122 -0.63 10.36 -1.93
C PHE A 122 -0.30 10.76 -3.38
N SER A 123 -1.27 10.62 -4.29
CA SER A 123 -1.17 11.06 -5.70
C SER A 123 -0.81 12.55 -5.86
N SER A 124 -1.19 13.41 -4.91
CA SER A 124 -0.81 14.83 -4.89
C SER A 124 0.69 15.07 -4.63
N SER A 125 1.44 14.04 -4.18
CA SER A 125 2.90 14.06 -3.99
C SER A 125 3.65 13.19 -5.01
N VAL A 126 2.95 12.64 -6.02
CA VAL A 126 3.51 11.75 -7.04
C VAL A 126 3.82 12.54 -8.32
N LYS A 127 5.03 12.35 -8.85
CA LYS A 127 5.47 12.90 -10.14
C LYS A 127 4.85 12.12 -11.30
N ASP A 128 4.87 10.80 -11.19
CA ASP A 128 4.37 9.89 -12.21
C ASP A 128 4.19 8.47 -11.67
N MET A 129 3.40 7.66 -12.38
CA MET A 129 3.17 6.25 -12.11
C MET A 129 3.42 5.43 -13.36
N GLN A 130 3.91 4.21 -13.20
CA GLN A 130 3.99 3.24 -14.27
C GLN A 130 3.29 1.95 -13.83
N VAL A 131 2.31 1.50 -14.61
CA VAL A 131 1.65 0.20 -14.45
C VAL A 131 2.29 -0.79 -15.40
N GLN A 132 2.97 -1.80 -14.88
CA GLN A 132 3.52 -2.93 -15.64
C GLN A 132 2.59 -4.13 -15.47
N ARG A 133 2.31 -4.85 -16.57
CA ARG A 133 1.42 -6.02 -16.59
C ARG A 133 2.25 -7.29 -16.74
N GLY A 134 1.84 -8.37 -16.07
CA GLY A 134 2.59 -9.63 -15.99
C GLY A 134 3.57 -9.65 -14.81
N ALA A 135 4.48 -10.62 -14.81
CA ALA A 135 5.40 -10.88 -13.69
C ALA A 135 6.39 -9.74 -13.37
N GLY A 136 6.43 -8.69 -14.19
CA GLY A 136 7.27 -7.52 -13.99
C GLY A 136 8.76 -7.82 -13.94
N THR A 137 9.58 -6.82 -13.59
CA THR A 137 11.03 -6.97 -13.42
C THR A 137 11.38 -7.13 -11.94
N SER A 138 12.52 -7.76 -11.62
CA SER A 138 12.97 -7.98 -10.24
C SER A 138 13.24 -6.68 -9.47
N THR A 139 13.52 -5.58 -10.18
CA THR A 139 13.65 -4.23 -9.59
C THR A 139 12.35 -3.68 -8.99
N ASN A 140 11.19 -4.26 -9.33
CA ASN A 140 9.91 -3.89 -8.75
C ASN A 140 9.66 -4.50 -7.37
N GLY A 141 10.61 -5.27 -6.86
CA GLY A 141 10.48 -5.98 -5.59
C GLY A 141 10.15 -7.46 -5.76
N ALA A 142 10.26 -8.15 -4.67
CA ALA A 142 10.16 -9.61 -4.63
C ALA A 142 8.73 -10.14 -4.88
N GLY A 143 7.71 -9.32 -4.64
CA GLY A 143 6.30 -9.71 -4.76
C GLY A 143 5.65 -9.48 -6.13
N ALA A 144 6.39 -9.04 -7.15
CA ALA A 144 5.84 -8.81 -8.48
C ALA A 144 5.41 -10.15 -9.12
N PHE A 145 4.11 -10.42 -9.15
CA PHE A 145 3.53 -11.66 -9.62
C PHE A 145 2.60 -11.45 -10.83
N GLY A 146 1.52 -10.70 -10.71
CA GLY A 146 0.56 -10.47 -11.79
C GLY A 146 0.66 -9.10 -12.44
N ALA A 147 1.10 -8.10 -11.68
CA ALA A 147 1.35 -6.74 -12.14
C ALA A 147 2.25 -5.97 -11.16
N SER A 148 2.71 -4.80 -11.58
CA SER A 148 3.41 -3.85 -10.70
C SER A 148 2.95 -2.42 -10.97
N VAL A 149 2.79 -1.63 -9.91
CA VAL A 149 2.56 -0.18 -9.98
C VAL A 149 3.74 0.53 -9.34
N ASN A 150 4.49 1.27 -10.13
CA ASN A 150 5.68 1.97 -9.69
C ASN A 150 5.39 3.46 -9.61
N MET A 151 5.38 4.01 -8.42
CA MET A 151 5.16 5.43 -8.14
C MET A 151 6.47 6.13 -7.83
N GLN A 152 6.64 7.30 -8.41
CA GLN A 152 7.73 8.19 -8.08
C GLN A 152 7.20 9.46 -7.44
N THR A 153 7.76 9.83 -6.28
CA THR A 153 7.44 11.10 -5.64
C THR A 153 8.03 12.28 -6.39
N GLU A 154 7.44 13.45 -6.19
CA GLU A 154 7.93 14.68 -6.79
C GLU A 154 9.41 14.92 -6.44
N GLY A 155 10.14 15.49 -7.40
CA GLY A 155 11.50 15.91 -7.23
C GLY A 155 11.61 17.30 -6.55
N ALA A 156 12.81 17.85 -6.53
CA ALA A 156 13.04 19.20 -6.07
C ALA A 156 12.28 20.23 -6.92
N SER A 157 11.53 21.13 -6.30
CA SER A 157 11.06 22.32 -6.97
C SER A 157 12.20 23.34 -7.09
N MET A 158 12.36 23.93 -8.27
CA MET A 158 13.39 24.98 -8.48
C MET A 158 12.97 26.33 -7.91
N LYS A 159 11.66 26.57 -7.81
CA LYS A 159 11.09 27.84 -7.33
C LYS A 159 10.23 27.57 -6.09
N PRO A 160 10.18 28.52 -5.14
CA PRO A 160 9.25 28.43 -4.03
C PRO A 160 7.81 28.45 -4.55
N TYR A 161 6.93 27.70 -3.87
CA TYR A 161 5.52 27.62 -4.21
C TYR A 161 4.65 27.41 -2.99
N ALA A 162 3.40 27.85 -3.10
CA ALA A 162 2.29 27.47 -2.25
C ALA A 162 1.10 27.14 -3.14
N GLU A 163 0.45 26.01 -2.89
CA GLU A 163 -0.67 25.52 -3.68
C GLU A 163 -1.78 25.08 -2.73
N PHE A 164 -3.01 25.50 -3.02
CA PHE A 164 -4.22 24.99 -2.39
C PHE A 164 -5.06 24.28 -3.46
N ASN A 165 -5.54 23.09 -3.13
CA ASN A 165 -6.47 22.33 -3.96
C ASN A 165 -7.67 21.93 -3.11
N GLY A 166 -8.87 22.31 -3.56
CA GLY A 166 -10.14 21.94 -2.94
C GLY A 166 -11.06 21.29 -3.96
N SER A 167 -11.84 20.31 -3.52
CA SER A 167 -12.92 19.72 -4.30
C SER A 167 -14.13 19.43 -3.42
N TYR A 168 -15.32 19.48 -4.02
CA TYR A 168 -16.57 19.11 -3.36
C TYR A 168 -17.47 18.37 -4.34
N GLY A 169 -18.17 17.32 -3.90
CA GLY A 169 -18.99 16.47 -4.74
C GLY A 169 -20.15 15.80 -4.02
N SER A 170 -20.78 14.83 -4.69
CA SER A 170 -21.91 14.06 -4.15
C SER A 170 -21.52 13.33 -2.86
N PHE A 171 -22.52 13.05 -2.01
CA PHE A 171 -22.34 12.35 -0.72
C PHE A 171 -21.39 13.10 0.24
N ASN A 172 -21.47 14.44 0.23
CA ASN A 172 -20.62 15.30 1.04
C ASN A 172 -19.12 15.01 0.83
N THR A 173 -18.75 14.51 -0.36
CA THR A 173 -17.36 14.22 -0.68
C THR A 173 -16.59 15.52 -0.82
N HIS A 174 -15.52 15.66 -0.05
CA HIS A 174 -14.67 16.84 -0.07
C HIS A 174 -13.21 16.48 0.09
N LYS A 175 -12.37 17.36 -0.42
CA LYS A 175 -10.91 17.28 -0.29
C LYS A 175 -10.35 18.69 -0.11
N GLU A 176 -9.45 18.86 0.85
CA GLU A 176 -8.64 20.05 1.04
C GLU A 176 -7.18 19.65 1.13
N THR A 177 -6.36 20.24 0.26
CA THR A 177 -4.92 19.97 0.22
C THR A 177 -4.14 21.27 0.17
N VAL A 178 -3.20 21.43 1.08
CA VAL A 178 -2.22 22.53 1.08
C VAL A 178 -0.84 21.94 0.81
N LYS A 179 -0.12 22.51 -0.17
CA LYS A 179 1.27 22.18 -0.47
C LYS A 179 2.12 23.44 -0.44
N VAL A 180 3.31 23.33 0.15
CA VAL A 180 4.30 24.41 0.16
C VAL A 180 5.69 23.83 -0.13
N GLY A 181 6.52 24.60 -0.79
CA GLY A 181 7.90 24.24 -1.05
C GLY A 181 8.81 25.46 -1.07
N THR A 182 10.03 25.29 -0.60
CA THR A 182 11.03 26.39 -0.52
C THR A 182 11.64 26.72 -1.87
N GLY A 183 11.51 25.84 -2.87
CA GLY A 183 12.40 25.87 -4.01
C GLY A 183 13.81 25.45 -3.64
N LEU A 184 14.75 25.64 -4.57
CA LEU A 184 16.15 25.30 -4.37
C LEU A 184 16.87 26.42 -3.57
N LEU A 185 17.30 26.10 -2.35
CA LEU A 185 18.04 26.98 -1.46
C LEU A 185 19.54 26.71 -1.61
N ASN A 186 20.33 27.75 -1.76
CA ASN A 186 21.79 27.68 -1.88
C ASN A 186 22.27 26.63 -2.91
N ASN A 187 21.51 26.42 -4.00
CA ASN A 187 21.77 25.45 -5.06
C ASN A 187 21.83 23.97 -4.61
N HIS A 188 21.44 23.64 -3.38
CA HIS A 188 21.59 22.29 -2.84
C HIS A 188 20.35 21.78 -2.10
N TRP A 189 19.60 22.60 -1.40
CA TRP A 189 18.58 22.14 -0.46
C TRP A 189 17.16 22.45 -0.93
N THR A 190 16.26 21.52 -0.74
CA THR A 190 14.82 21.73 -0.91
C THR A 190 14.04 21.17 0.26
N PHE A 191 12.93 21.84 0.60
CA PHE A 191 11.97 21.35 1.59
C PHE A 191 10.57 21.52 1.02
N ASP A 192 9.79 20.44 1.08
CA ASP A 192 8.41 20.40 0.62
C ASP A 192 7.52 19.81 1.71
N ALA A 193 6.31 20.34 1.83
CA ALA A 193 5.31 19.84 2.77
C ALA A 193 3.93 19.82 2.11
N ARG A 194 3.13 18.81 2.46
CA ARG A 194 1.71 18.68 2.10
C ARG A 194 0.92 18.27 3.32
N LEU A 195 -0.25 18.89 3.50
CA LEU A 195 -1.30 18.46 4.43
C LEU A 195 -2.58 18.25 3.62
N SER A 196 -3.31 17.18 3.90
CA SER A 196 -4.57 16.89 3.22
C SER A 196 -5.60 16.32 4.18
N ASN A 197 -6.84 16.73 3.98
CA ASN A 197 -8.05 16.12 4.54
C ASN A 197 -8.95 15.67 3.40
N ILE A 198 -9.57 14.49 3.53
CA ILE A 198 -10.56 13.95 2.60
C ILE A 198 -11.69 13.35 3.42
N GLY A 199 -12.92 13.70 3.08
CA GLY A 199 -14.11 13.12 3.71
C GLY A 199 -15.19 12.77 2.71
N THR A 200 -16.07 11.82 3.07
CA THR A 200 -17.29 11.48 2.34
C THR A 200 -18.26 10.72 3.24
N ASP A 201 -19.58 10.88 3.00
CA ASP A 201 -20.60 10.05 3.63
C ASP A 201 -20.74 8.67 2.95
N GLY A 202 -20.14 8.52 1.75
CA GLY A 202 -20.24 7.33 0.92
C GLY A 202 -21.56 7.20 0.15
N TYR A 203 -21.53 6.45 -0.96
CA TYR A 203 -22.76 6.07 -1.68
C TYR A 203 -23.54 5.01 -0.90
N ILE A 204 -22.86 4.05 -0.29
CA ILE A 204 -23.44 3.02 0.56
C ILE A 204 -23.84 3.64 1.91
N ASP A 205 -24.98 3.23 2.46
CA ASP A 205 -25.52 3.81 3.69
C ASP A 205 -24.54 3.65 4.86
N ARG A 206 -24.31 4.73 5.63
CA ARG A 206 -23.37 4.81 6.76
C ARG A 206 -21.89 4.58 6.41
N ALA A 207 -21.52 4.44 5.15
CA ALA A 207 -20.14 4.19 4.73
C ALA A 207 -19.29 5.46 4.72
N SER A 208 -19.29 6.20 5.83
CA SER A 208 -18.53 7.43 5.99
C SER A 208 -17.02 7.15 6.04
N VAL A 209 -16.24 8.08 5.50
CA VAL A 209 -14.79 8.05 5.45
C VAL A 209 -14.24 9.40 5.88
N ASP A 210 -13.29 9.42 6.82
CA ASP A 210 -12.51 10.59 7.24
C ASP A 210 -11.02 10.23 7.19
N LEU A 211 -10.29 10.90 6.31
CA LEU A 211 -8.89 10.63 6.05
C LEU A 211 -8.06 11.90 6.21
N ASN A 212 -7.00 11.79 7.01
CA ASN A 212 -6.05 12.86 7.21
C ASN A 212 -4.66 12.40 6.84
N SER A 213 -3.89 13.21 6.12
CA SER A 213 -2.53 12.85 5.74
C SER A 213 -1.56 14.02 5.73
N TYR A 214 -0.29 13.69 5.92
CA TYR A 214 0.80 14.61 5.65
C TYR A 214 1.87 13.95 4.79
N TYR A 215 2.64 14.78 4.10
CA TYR A 215 3.85 14.41 3.37
C TYR A 215 4.90 15.51 3.59
N LEU A 216 6.08 15.12 4.03
CA LEU A 216 7.22 16.01 4.24
C LEU A 216 8.41 15.46 3.47
N GLN A 217 9.13 16.29 2.77
CA GLN A 217 10.35 15.93 2.04
C GLN A 217 11.43 16.98 2.28
N GLY A 218 12.64 16.52 2.61
CA GLY A 218 13.85 17.31 2.58
C GLY A 218 14.85 16.70 1.61
N GLY A 219 15.46 17.47 0.74
CA GLY A 219 16.42 17.01 -0.25
C GLY A 219 17.72 17.79 -0.21
N TYR A 220 18.85 17.08 -0.33
CA TYR A 220 20.17 17.63 -0.64
C TYR A 220 20.61 17.13 -2.02
N PHE A 221 21.05 18.05 -2.86
CA PHE A 221 21.48 17.79 -4.23
C PHE A 221 22.85 18.40 -4.49
N ALA A 222 23.78 17.56 -4.92
CA ALA A 222 25.10 17.94 -5.40
C ALA A 222 25.30 17.40 -6.82
N GLU A 223 26.43 17.65 -7.44
CA GLU A 223 26.69 17.31 -8.85
C GLU A 223 26.47 15.81 -9.14
N ASN A 224 26.98 14.93 -8.28
CA ASN A 224 26.94 13.47 -8.48
C ASN A 224 26.20 12.74 -7.36
N THR A 225 25.63 13.44 -6.39
CA THR A 225 25.01 12.83 -5.19
C THR A 225 23.71 13.51 -4.87
N SER A 226 22.69 12.72 -4.59
CA SER A 226 21.45 13.23 -3.97
C SER A 226 21.08 12.41 -2.76
N VAL A 227 20.55 13.10 -1.74
CA VAL A 227 19.98 12.48 -0.54
C VAL A 227 18.60 13.07 -0.34
N LYS A 228 17.57 12.23 -0.15
CA LYS A 228 16.23 12.67 0.21
C LYS A 228 15.76 11.97 1.48
N LEU A 229 15.18 12.74 2.38
CA LEU A 229 14.41 12.26 3.52
C LEU A 229 12.95 12.54 3.24
N ILE A 230 12.12 11.52 3.36
CA ILE A 230 10.67 11.60 3.15
C ILE A 230 9.98 11.02 4.38
N ALA A 231 8.99 11.74 4.90
CA ALA A 231 8.09 11.26 5.93
C ALA A 231 6.65 11.50 5.48
N PHE A 232 5.82 10.46 5.50
CA PHE A 232 4.40 10.60 5.20
C PHE A 232 3.57 9.68 6.07
N ALA A 233 2.34 10.11 6.34
CA ALA A 233 1.40 9.32 7.12
C ALA A 233 -0.03 9.50 6.61
N GLY A 234 -0.83 8.45 6.84
CA GLY A 234 -2.27 8.45 6.69
C GLY A 234 -2.94 7.99 7.97
N LYS A 235 -3.94 8.75 8.41
CA LYS A 235 -4.86 8.39 9.48
C LYS A 235 -6.25 8.25 8.88
N GLU A 236 -6.88 7.12 9.18
CA GLU A 236 -8.24 6.83 8.75
C GLU A 236 -9.19 6.65 9.93
N LYS A 237 -10.45 7.05 9.73
CA LYS A 237 -11.63 6.54 10.40
C LYS A 237 -12.67 6.24 9.32
N THR A 238 -12.99 4.96 9.11
CA THR A 238 -13.92 4.52 8.06
C THR A 238 -15.01 3.64 8.67
N TYR A 239 -16.27 3.90 8.36
CA TYR A 239 -17.36 3.00 8.74
C TYR A 239 -17.34 1.76 7.84
N HIS A 240 -17.57 0.58 8.41
CA HIS A 240 -17.52 -0.68 7.65
C HIS A 240 -18.59 -0.74 6.56
N ALA A 241 -18.19 -1.10 5.36
CA ALA A 241 -19.07 -1.36 4.22
C ALA A 241 -18.75 -2.70 3.51
N TRP A 242 -17.87 -3.50 4.06
CA TRP A 242 -17.40 -4.77 3.48
C TRP A 242 -18.36 -5.96 3.65
N GLY A 243 -19.48 -5.79 4.38
CA GLY A 243 -20.45 -6.85 4.62
C GLY A 243 -21.30 -7.22 3.39
N TYR A 244 -21.20 -6.46 2.33
CA TYR A 244 -21.87 -6.59 1.03
C TYR A 244 -23.31 -7.10 1.11
N ALA A 245 -24.26 -6.34 0.60
CA ALA A 245 -25.67 -6.73 0.54
C ALA A 245 -25.86 -7.88 -0.47
N THR A 246 -26.65 -8.89 -0.10
CA THR A 246 -27.12 -9.90 -1.04
C THR A 246 -28.11 -9.31 -2.03
N LYS A 247 -28.38 -10.03 -3.14
CA LYS A 247 -29.40 -9.60 -4.13
C LYS A 247 -30.75 -9.36 -3.47
N ASP A 248 -31.22 -10.28 -2.63
CA ASP A 248 -32.50 -10.18 -1.92
C ASP A 248 -32.54 -8.98 -0.96
N GLN A 249 -31.41 -8.69 -0.28
CA GLN A 249 -31.31 -7.51 0.56
C GLN A 249 -31.36 -6.22 -0.25
N MET A 250 -30.71 -6.17 -1.43
CA MET A 250 -30.76 -5.01 -2.31
C MET A 250 -32.17 -4.80 -2.89
N GLU A 251 -32.88 -5.86 -3.23
CA GLU A 251 -34.28 -5.78 -3.69
C GLU A 251 -35.22 -5.29 -2.58
N LYS A 252 -35.00 -5.75 -1.33
CA LYS A 252 -35.84 -5.41 -0.19
C LYS A 252 -35.55 -4.03 0.41
N PHE A 253 -34.27 -3.66 0.53
CA PHE A 253 -33.83 -2.46 1.27
C PHE A 253 -33.19 -1.38 0.39
N GLY A 254 -33.05 -1.65 -0.92
CA GLY A 254 -32.45 -0.72 -1.88
C GLY A 254 -30.95 -0.96 -2.09
N ARG A 255 -30.43 -0.38 -3.19
CA ARG A 255 -29.07 -0.57 -3.66
C ARG A 255 -27.98 0.00 -2.75
N ARG A 256 -28.34 0.88 -1.83
CA ARG A 256 -27.41 1.51 -0.88
C ARG A 256 -27.34 0.78 0.45
N TYR A 257 -28.12 -0.27 0.62
CA TYR A 257 -28.20 -0.99 1.90
C TYR A 257 -26.83 -1.51 2.34
N ASN A 258 -26.48 -1.21 3.59
CA ASN A 258 -25.29 -1.68 4.27
C ASN A 258 -25.68 -2.59 5.46
N PRO A 259 -25.36 -3.87 5.45
CA PRO A 259 -25.66 -4.76 6.58
C PRO A 259 -24.71 -4.57 7.78
N CYS A 260 -23.58 -3.86 7.62
CA CYS A 260 -22.63 -3.67 8.71
C CYS A 260 -23.21 -2.85 9.83
N GLY A 261 -22.88 -3.23 11.07
CA GLY A 261 -23.27 -2.53 12.29
C GLY A 261 -24.70 -2.77 12.75
N GLU A 262 -25.50 -3.61 12.07
CA GLU A 262 -26.85 -3.92 12.54
C GLU A 262 -26.81 -4.56 13.93
N MET A 263 -27.52 -3.95 14.89
CA MET A 263 -27.62 -4.42 16.27
C MET A 263 -28.90 -5.24 16.47
N TYR A 264 -30.04 -4.67 16.12
CA TYR A 264 -31.35 -5.33 16.24
C TYR A 264 -32.39 -4.66 15.33
N THR A 265 -33.48 -5.37 15.11
CA THR A 265 -34.67 -4.87 14.43
C THR A 265 -35.82 -4.83 15.43
N ASP A 266 -36.51 -3.70 15.57
CA ASP A 266 -37.64 -3.57 16.49
C ASP A 266 -38.92 -4.25 15.97
N ALA A 267 -39.98 -4.25 16.78
CA ALA A 267 -41.27 -4.86 16.43
C ALA A 267 -41.95 -4.22 15.22
N ASN A 268 -41.57 -2.99 14.85
CA ASN A 268 -42.08 -2.27 13.68
C ASN A 268 -41.22 -2.51 12.43
N GLY A 269 -40.19 -3.34 12.52
CA GLY A 269 -39.27 -3.63 11.42
C GLY A 269 -38.18 -2.56 11.22
N LYS A 270 -38.03 -1.60 12.12
CA LYS A 270 -36.97 -0.60 12.06
C LYS A 270 -35.67 -1.19 12.59
N LYS A 271 -34.61 -1.05 11.79
CA LYS A 271 -33.25 -1.50 12.10
C LYS A 271 -32.48 -0.43 12.87
N TYR A 272 -31.72 -0.86 13.86
CA TYR A 272 -30.81 -0.02 14.64
C TYR A 272 -29.39 -0.46 14.43
N TYR A 273 -28.47 0.49 14.33
CA TYR A 273 -27.10 0.27 13.94
C TYR A 273 -26.13 0.83 14.98
N TYR A 274 -24.99 0.21 15.09
CA TYR A 274 -23.88 0.65 15.93
C TYR A 274 -23.09 1.76 15.23
N ASP A 275 -22.95 2.92 15.86
CA ASP A 275 -22.34 4.10 15.23
C ASP A 275 -20.83 3.96 15.04
N ASP A 276 -20.12 3.26 15.94
CA ASP A 276 -18.68 3.07 15.88
C ASP A 276 -18.26 1.73 15.25
N GLN A 277 -19.06 1.19 14.32
CA GLN A 277 -18.68 0.06 13.48
C GLN A 277 -17.59 0.50 12.47
N THR A 278 -16.38 0.80 12.96
CA THR A 278 -15.37 1.55 12.21
C THR A 278 -13.98 0.93 12.27
N ASP A 279 -13.20 1.15 11.20
CA ASP A 279 -11.75 1.06 11.22
C ASP A 279 -11.15 2.38 11.68
N ASN A 280 -10.10 2.26 12.48
CA ASN A 280 -9.31 3.36 12.97
C ASN A 280 -7.83 2.96 12.85
N TYR A 281 -7.11 3.52 11.89
CA TYR A 281 -5.72 3.16 11.66
C TYR A 281 -4.84 4.37 11.36
N LEU A 282 -3.61 4.32 11.84
CA LEU A 282 -2.57 5.30 11.56
C LEU A 282 -1.33 4.58 11.04
N GLN A 283 -0.95 4.90 9.81
CA GLN A 283 0.29 4.41 9.22
C GLN A 283 1.28 5.54 8.99
N LYS A 284 2.49 5.39 9.51
CA LYS A 284 3.61 6.33 9.34
C LYS A 284 4.70 5.66 8.54
N ASN A 285 5.25 6.37 7.56
CA ASN A 285 6.28 5.88 6.66
C ASN A 285 7.44 6.87 6.62
N TYR A 286 8.67 6.36 6.66
CA TYR A 286 9.89 7.14 6.60
C TYR A 286 10.82 6.51 5.56
N GLN A 287 11.36 7.33 4.67
CA GLN A 287 12.27 6.89 3.62
C GLN A 287 13.53 7.76 3.62
N LEU A 288 14.69 7.12 3.54
CA LEU A 288 15.96 7.75 3.21
C LEU A 288 16.41 7.22 1.85
N LEU A 289 16.52 8.09 0.87
CA LEU A 289 16.93 7.77 -0.49
C LEU A 289 18.31 8.38 -0.75
N PHE A 290 19.26 7.55 -1.11
CA PHE A 290 20.60 7.94 -1.50
C PHE A 290 20.87 7.52 -2.94
N ASN A 291 21.38 8.46 -3.75
CA ASN A 291 21.81 8.19 -5.10
C ASN A 291 23.22 8.80 -5.31
N HIS A 292 24.09 8.02 -5.96
CA HIS A 292 25.43 8.50 -6.31
C HIS A 292 25.82 8.01 -7.71
N THR A 293 26.27 8.94 -8.55
CA THR A 293 26.76 8.69 -9.90
C THR A 293 28.28 8.71 -9.88
N PHE A 294 28.93 7.54 -9.95
CA PHE A 294 30.40 7.43 -9.95
C PHE A 294 31.00 7.89 -11.29
N SER A 295 30.29 7.64 -12.37
CA SER A 295 30.70 8.00 -13.74
C SER A 295 29.49 8.00 -14.67
N THR A 296 29.67 8.33 -15.93
CA THR A 296 28.63 8.21 -16.97
C THR A 296 28.10 6.78 -17.14
N ALA A 297 28.86 5.77 -16.69
CA ALA A 297 28.50 4.36 -16.81
C ALA A 297 27.94 3.77 -15.52
N TRP A 298 28.33 4.24 -14.35
CA TRP A 298 28.01 3.63 -13.05
C TRP A 298 27.18 4.54 -12.14
N ASN A 299 26.10 4.00 -11.62
CA ASN A 299 25.22 4.64 -10.63
C ASN A 299 24.83 3.67 -9.51
N LEU A 300 24.81 4.16 -8.27
CA LEU A 300 24.36 3.44 -7.08
C LEU A 300 23.11 4.12 -6.51
N ASN A 301 22.08 3.32 -6.25
CA ASN A 301 20.91 3.72 -5.48
C ASN A 301 20.82 2.88 -4.21
N VAL A 302 20.55 3.52 -3.08
CA VAL A 302 20.25 2.88 -1.81
C VAL A 302 19.02 3.55 -1.21
N ALA A 303 18.07 2.77 -0.74
CA ALA A 303 16.92 3.28 -0.02
C ALA A 303 16.70 2.50 1.28
N LEU A 304 16.48 3.23 2.36
CA LEU A 304 16.05 2.69 3.65
C LEU A 304 14.61 3.11 3.88
N HIS A 305 13.83 2.22 4.45
CA HIS A 305 12.42 2.43 4.73
C HIS A 305 12.02 1.89 6.09
N TYR A 306 11.17 2.64 6.79
CA TYR A 306 10.54 2.20 8.03
C TYR A 306 9.06 2.54 8.01
N THR A 307 8.22 1.56 8.32
CA THR A 307 6.78 1.74 8.50
C THR A 307 6.38 1.38 9.92
N LYS A 308 5.58 2.22 10.54
CA LYS A 308 4.86 1.95 11.78
C LYS A 308 3.37 2.03 11.50
N GLY A 309 2.64 0.94 11.77
CA GLY A 309 1.19 0.87 11.71
C GLY A 309 0.61 0.58 13.09
N ASP A 310 -0.44 1.30 13.48
CA ASP A 310 -1.17 1.09 14.73
C ASP A 310 -2.64 1.41 14.53
N GLY A 311 -3.52 0.51 14.98
CA GLY A 311 -4.94 0.74 14.88
C GLY A 311 -5.80 -0.46 15.26
N TYR A 312 -7.08 -0.32 15.02
CA TYR A 312 -8.07 -1.36 15.28
C TYR A 312 -9.30 -1.15 14.41
N TYR A 313 -10.02 -2.23 14.19
CA TYR A 313 -11.42 -2.14 13.81
C TYR A 313 -12.33 -2.55 14.98
N GLU A 314 -13.47 -1.88 15.09
CA GLU A 314 -14.44 -2.06 16.14
C GLU A 314 -15.75 -2.60 15.57
N GLU A 315 -16.34 -3.56 16.26
CA GLU A 315 -17.57 -4.22 15.83
C GLU A 315 -18.50 -4.50 17.01
N TYR A 316 -19.78 -4.19 16.83
CA TYR A 316 -20.85 -4.76 17.64
C TYR A 316 -21.08 -6.21 17.23
N LYS A 317 -21.25 -7.10 18.19
CA LYS A 317 -21.54 -8.53 18.02
C LYS A 317 -22.75 -8.94 18.84
N ASP A 318 -23.78 -9.39 18.15
CA ASP A 318 -25.01 -9.87 18.76
C ASP A 318 -24.85 -11.29 19.31
N GLY A 319 -25.38 -11.52 20.53
CA GLY A 319 -25.62 -12.84 21.13
C GLY A 319 -24.41 -13.77 21.20
N ARG A 320 -23.19 -13.24 21.48
CA ARG A 320 -21.95 -14.06 21.49
C ARG A 320 -21.77 -14.81 22.80
N TYR A 321 -21.22 -16.02 22.73
CA TYR A 321 -20.79 -16.73 23.91
C TYR A 321 -19.63 -16.00 24.60
N LEU A 322 -19.79 -15.72 25.89
CA LEU A 322 -18.80 -15.00 26.69
C LEU A 322 -17.47 -15.72 26.78
N ILE A 323 -17.50 -17.06 26.81
CA ILE A 323 -16.30 -17.89 26.88
C ILE A 323 -15.38 -17.75 25.65
N GLU A 324 -15.94 -17.44 24.47
CA GLU A 324 -15.13 -17.16 23.26
C GLU A 324 -14.20 -15.95 23.45
N TYR A 325 -14.57 -15.08 24.40
CA TYR A 325 -13.87 -13.84 24.71
C TYR A 325 -13.17 -13.89 26.08
N GLY A 326 -12.97 -15.09 26.64
CA GLY A 326 -12.32 -15.26 27.95
C GLY A 326 -13.12 -14.69 29.12
N LEU A 327 -14.42 -14.45 28.96
CA LEU A 327 -15.32 -13.95 29.97
C LEU A 327 -16.13 -15.09 30.61
N LYS A 328 -16.39 -14.98 31.87
CA LYS A 328 -17.22 -15.95 32.59
C LYS A 328 -18.71 -15.63 32.42
N PRO A 329 -19.60 -16.66 32.39
CA PRO A 329 -21.02 -16.44 32.55
C PRO A 329 -21.31 -15.68 33.86
N PHE A 330 -22.38 -14.91 33.87
CA PHE A 330 -22.84 -14.16 35.02
C PHE A 330 -24.33 -14.42 35.28
N THR A 331 -24.86 -14.02 36.43
CA THR A 331 -26.25 -14.29 36.81
C THR A 331 -27.03 -12.98 36.90
N ILE A 332 -28.21 -12.93 36.28
CA ILE A 332 -29.20 -11.86 36.42
C ILE A 332 -30.49 -12.52 36.93
N ASP A 333 -31.03 -12.05 38.04
CA ASP A 333 -32.29 -12.54 38.63
C ASP A 333 -32.36 -14.07 38.75
N GLY A 334 -31.25 -14.71 39.16
CA GLY A 334 -31.13 -16.15 39.32
C GLY A 334 -30.92 -16.94 38.00
N THR A 335 -30.92 -16.28 36.85
CA THR A 335 -30.70 -16.91 35.53
C THR A 335 -29.26 -16.72 35.09
N GLU A 336 -28.59 -17.81 34.70
CA GLU A 336 -27.25 -17.76 34.15
C GLU A 336 -27.27 -17.20 32.71
N VAL A 337 -26.44 -16.19 32.47
CA VAL A 337 -26.21 -15.55 31.17
C VAL A 337 -24.86 -15.99 30.65
N SER A 338 -24.85 -16.92 29.70
CA SER A 338 -23.64 -17.41 28.99
C SER A 338 -23.40 -16.75 27.62
N LYS A 339 -24.41 -16.02 27.11
CA LYS A 339 -24.36 -15.25 25.88
C LYS A 339 -24.80 -13.82 26.12
N SER A 340 -24.12 -12.87 25.47
CA SER A 340 -24.53 -11.46 25.48
C SER A 340 -24.08 -10.75 24.24
N ASP A 341 -24.68 -9.58 24.00
CA ASP A 341 -24.16 -8.64 23.02
C ASP A 341 -22.90 -8.00 23.56
N LEU A 342 -21.94 -7.73 22.70
CA LEU A 342 -20.69 -7.10 23.08
C LEU A 342 -20.11 -6.25 21.96
N VAL A 343 -19.21 -5.36 22.34
CA VAL A 343 -18.32 -4.65 21.40
C VAL A 343 -16.94 -5.27 21.48
N ARG A 344 -16.35 -5.58 20.32
CA ARG A 344 -14.97 -6.04 20.25
C ARG A 344 -14.13 -5.13 19.38
N GLN A 345 -12.87 -5.02 19.75
CA GLN A 345 -11.83 -4.40 18.92
C GLN A 345 -10.82 -5.46 18.51
N LYS A 346 -10.49 -5.53 17.21
CA LYS A 346 -9.31 -6.28 16.74
C LYS A 346 -8.22 -5.30 16.39
N LYS A 347 -7.12 -5.40 17.12
CA LYS A 347 -6.02 -4.43 17.09
C LYS A 347 -4.81 -4.99 16.38
N MET A 348 -4.12 -4.09 15.68
CA MET A 348 -2.83 -4.37 15.04
C MET A 348 -1.81 -3.32 15.47
N ASP A 349 -0.61 -3.77 15.82
CA ASP A 349 0.58 -2.96 16.03
C ASP A 349 1.70 -3.57 15.19
N THR A 350 2.13 -2.88 14.14
CA THR A 350 3.04 -3.41 13.14
C THR A 350 4.25 -2.51 12.95
N ASN A 351 5.40 -3.15 12.71
CA ASN A 351 6.64 -2.45 12.38
C ASN A 351 7.30 -3.17 11.20
N SER A 352 7.74 -2.43 10.21
CA SER A 352 8.49 -2.95 9.07
C SER A 352 9.70 -2.08 8.79
N ALA A 353 10.88 -2.69 8.66
CA ALA A 353 12.10 -2.01 8.27
C ALA A 353 12.67 -2.68 7.02
N ALA A 354 12.95 -1.89 5.99
CA ALA A 354 13.48 -2.39 4.73
C ALA A 354 14.69 -1.59 4.26
N ALA A 355 15.58 -2.28 3.56
CA ALA A 355 16.68 -1.70 2.80
C ALA A 355 16.65 -2.27 1.39
N VAL A 356 16.77 -1.44 0.37
CA VAL A 356 16.92 -1.85 -1.02
C VAL A 356 18.11 -1.13 -1.64
N PHE A 357 18.79 -1.80 -2.56
CA PHE A 357 19.89 -1.21 -3.30
C PHE A 357 19.90 -1.65 -4.77
N SER A 358 20.49 -0.84 -5.62
CA SER A 358 20.82 -1.22 -6.99
C SER A 358 22.10 -0.52 -7.46
N LEU A 359 23.05 -1.30 -7.96
CA LEU A 359 24.21 -0.84 -8.68
C LEU A 359 23.94 -1.02 -10.18
N ASN A 360 23.91 0.07 -10.91
CA ASN A 360 23.52 0.10 -12.31
C ASN A 360 24.73 0.43 -13.18
N TYR A 361 24.86 -0.32 -14.27
CA TYR A 361 25.87 -0.12 -15.29
C TYR A 361 25.20 0.12 -16.64
N THR A 362 25.59 1.19 -17.32
CA THR A 362 25.09 1.55 -18.64
C THR A 362 26.25 2.00 -19.51
N ALA A 363 26.66 1.17 -20.46
CA ALA A 363 27.67 1.53 -21.42
C ALA A 363 27.46 0.76 -22.72
N ASN A 364 27.73 1.40 -23.86
CA ASN A 364 27.64 0.83 -25.22
C ASN A 364 26.29 0.08 -25.43
N ARG A 365 26.38 -1.25 -25.56
CA ARG A 365 25.26 -2.15 -25.83
C ARG A 365 24.67 -2.81 -24.58
N LEU A 366 25.25 -2.58 -23.39
CA LEU A 366 24.89 -3.26 -22.16
C LEU A 366 24.28 -2.29 -21.15
N ASN A 367 23.07 -2.61 -20.66
CA ASN A 367 22.50 -2.06 -19.44
C ASN A 367 22.33 -3.20 -18.44
N ALA A 368 23.04 -3.15 -17.32
CA ALA A 368 22.97 -4.18 -16.27
C ALA A 368 22.68 -3.56 -14.91
N SER A 369 22.02 -4.30 -14.05
CA SER A 369 21.75 -3.91 -12.67
C SER A 369 21.93 -5.10 -11.75
N LEU A 370 22.80 -4.97 -10.75
CA LEU A 370 22.89 -5.85 -9.59
C LEU A 370 22.16 -5.15 -8.45
N GLY A 371 21.19 -5.81 -7.84
CA GLY A 371 20.46 -5.22 -6.74
C GLY A 371 19.81 -6.24 -5.84
N GLY A 372 19.10 -5.75 -4.84
CA GLY A 372 18.42 -6.60 -3.89
C GLY A 372 17.74 -5.81 -2.79
N GLY A 373 17.13 -6.53 -1.86
CA GLY A 373 16.46 -5.94 -0.73
C GLY A 373 16.35 -6.89 0.44
N LEU A 374 16.21 -6.30 1.61
CA LEU A 374 15.92 -7.01 2.86
C LEU A 374 14.77 -6.27 3.54
N ASN A 375 13.74 -7.00 3.95
CA ASN A 375 12.64 -6.50 4.78
C ASN A 375 12.52 -7.34 6.05
N GLN A 376 12.39 -6.68 7.18
CA GLN A 376 12.05 -7.29 8.45
C GLN A 376 10.74 -6.70 8.98
N TYR A 377 9.74 -7.55 9.08
CA TYR A 377 8.42 -7.22 9.61
C TYR A 377 8.18 -7.86 10.97
N ARG A 378 7.47 -7.17 11.84
CA ARG A 378 6.94 -7.65 13.13
C ARG A 378 5.51 -7.17 13.29
N GLY A 379 4.60 -8.10 13.51
CA GLY A 379 3.19 -7.85 13.78
C GLY A 379 2.81 -8.31 15.19
N ASN A 380 1.96 -7.53 15.85
CA ASN A 380 1.34 -7.87 17.11
C ASN A 380 -0.18 -7.68 16.93
N ASN A 381 -0.91 -8.79 16.88
CA ASN A 381 -2.34 -8.81 16.64
C ASN A 381 -3.06 -9.31 17.89
N PHE A 382 -4.05 -8.57 18.37
CA PHE A 382 -4.78 -8.91 19.59
C PHE A 382 -6.20 -8.36 19.58
N GLY A 383 -7.08 -8.98 20.36
CA GLY A 383 -8.47 -8.55 20.48
C GLY A 383 -8.82 -8.08 21.88
N ARG A 384 -9.65 -7.03 21.98
CA ARG A 384 -10.19 -6.50 23.22
C ARG A 384 -11.70 -6.52 23.21
N VAL A 385 -12.31 -6.58 24.40
CA VAL A 385 -13.75 -6.45 24.61
C VAL A 385 -13.98 -5.27 25.56
N PRO A 386 -14.19 -4.05 25.02
CA PRO A 386 -14.40 -2.87 25.84
C PRO A 386 -15.77 -2.81 26.50
N TRP A 387 -16.78 -3.54 25.98
CA TRP A 387 -18.14 -3.49 26.48
C TRP A 387 -18.89 -4.80 26.27
N VAL A 388 -19.72 -5.17 27.26
CA VAL A 388 -20.67 -6.29 27.21
C VAL A 388 -21.98 -5.80 27.80
N LYS A 389 -23.09 -6.10 27.15
CA LYS A 389 -24.43 -5.71 27.56
C LYS A 389 -24.81 -6.36 28.93
N ASN A 390 -25.24 -5.51 29.85
CA ASN A 390 -25.70 -5.91 31.18
C ASN A 390 -24.72 -6.80 31.98
N TYR A 391 -23.42 -6.68 31.74
CA TYR A 391 -22.41 -7.50 32.39
C TYR A 391 -22.38 -7.26 33.90
N VAL A 392 -22.55 -8.34 34.65
CA VAL A 392 -22.46 -8.32 36.13
C VAL A 392 -21.06 -8.75 36.55
N GLY A 393 -20.28 -7.79 37.05
CA GLY A 393 -18.88 -7.96 37.41
C GLY A 393 -18.03 -6.78 36.96
N SER A 394 -16.71 -6.86 37.18
CA SER A 394 -15.77 -5.86 36.67
C SER A 394 -15.25 -6.30 35.30
N LEU A 395 -15.54 -5.51 34.26
CA LEU A 395 -14.95 -5.66 32.94
C LEU A 395 -13.89 -4.54 32.75
N SER A 396 -12.64 -4.93 32.61
CA SER A 396 -11.61 -3.97 32.21
C SER A 396 -11.84 -3.55 30.75
N PRO A 397 -11.82 -2.25 30.40
CA PRO A 397 -11.87 -1.80 29.02
C PRO A 397 -10.72 -2.35 28.16
N ASP A 398 -9.64 -2.77 28.82
CA ASP A 398 -8.47 -3.39 28.19
C ASP A 398 -8.51 -4.92 28.21
N HIS A 399 -9.67 -5.54 28.55
CA HIS A 399 -9.80 -6.99 28.57
C HIS A 399 -9.42 -7.60 27.22
N GLU A 400 -8.30 -8.32 27.21
CA GLU A 400 -7.74 -8.97 26.03
C GLU A 400 -8.16 -10.43 25.96
N TYR A 401 -8.71 -10.89 24.82
CA TYR A 401 -9.18 -12.25 24.69
C TYR A 401 -8.30 -13.13 23.79
N TYR A 402 -7.54 -12.56 22.85
CA TYR A 402 -6.53 -13.29 22.09
C TYR A 402 -5.33 -12.40 21.77
N ARG A 403 -4.19 -13.06 21.56
CA ARG A 403 -2.97 -12.42 21.06
C ARG A 403 -2.14 -13.40 20.24
N ASN A 404 -1.58 -12.89 19.14
CA ASN A 404 -0.51 -13.56 18.43
C ASN A 404 0.51 -12.54 17.92
N LYS A 405 1.72 -13.03 17.72
CA LYS A 405 2.85 -12.25 17.23
C LYS A 405 3.36 -12.90 15.96
N SER A 406 3.72 -12.09 14.98
CA SER A 406 4.33 -12.54 13.75
C SER A 406 5.68 -11.88 13.52
N LYS A 407 6.57 -12.61 12.86
CA LYS A 407 7.86 -12.11 12.38
C LYS A 407 8.10 -12.66 10.99
N LYS A 408 8.39 -11.77 10.05
CA LYS A 408 8.78 -12.15 8.70
C LYS A 408 10.06 -11.45 8.30
N THR A 409 11.01 -12.23 7.79
CA THR A 409 12.23 -11.72 7.17
C THR A 409 12.21 -12.15 5.72
N ASP A 410 12.37 -11.22 4.81
CA ASP A 410 12.30 -11.41 3.35
C ASP A 410 13.51 -10.76 2.72
N GLY A 411 14.40 -11.56 2.17
CA GLY A 411 15.61 -11.11 1.49
C GLY A 411 15.64 -11.55 0.04
N ASN A 412 16.10 -10.69 -0.84
CA ASN A 412 16.30 -11.05 -2.25
C ASN A 412 17.54 -10.38 -2.84
N ILE A 413 18.10 -11.04 -3.85
CA ILE A 413 19.16 -10.50 -4.71
C ILE A 413 18.80 -10.80 -6.16
N TYR A 414 19.12 -9.88 -7.07
CA TYR A 414 18.88 -10.06 -8.49
C TYR A 414 20.01 -9.51 -9.35
N LEU A 415 20.16 -10.11 -10.52
CA LEU A 415 21.00 -9.62 -11.61
C LEU A 415 20.12 -9.48 -12.86
N LYS A 416 20.02 -8.25 -13.38
CA LYS A 416 19.25 -7.93 -14.57
C LYS A 416 20.16 -7.35 -15.65
N ALA A 417 19.97 -7.75 -16.91
CA ALA A 417 20.71 -7.22 -18.03
C ALA A 417 19.83 -7.07 -19.29
N ASN A 418 20.05 -5.99 -20.01
CA ASN A 418 19.61 -5.78 -21.39
C ASN A 418 20.83 -5.64 -22.29
N TYR A 419 20.91 -6.40 -23.34
CA TYR A 419 22.00 -6.35 -24.31
C TYR A 419 21.48 -6.12 -25.72
N ASP A 420 21.98 -5.08 -26.40
CA ASP A 420 21.63 -4.76 -27.76
C ASP A 420 22.42 -5.67 -28.73
N LEU A 421 21.75 -6.72 -29.22
CA LEU A 421 22.32 -7.66 -30.20
C LEU A 421 22.61 -6.95 -31.53
N THR A 422 21.65 -6.15 -31.98
CA THR A 422 21.75 -5.27 -33.16
C THR A 422 21.13 -3.90 -32.87
N ARG A 423 21.11 -2.98 -33.86
CA ARG A 423 20.49 -1.65 -33.68
C ARG A 423 19.00 -1.68 -33.31
N GLY A 424 18.27 -2.77 -33.59
CA GLY A 424 16.82 -2.87 -33.31
C GLY A 424 16.46 -4.03 -32.40
N LEU A 425 17.36 -5.02 -32.25
CA LEU A 425 17.08 -6.24 -31.48
C LEU A 425 17.86 -6.23 -30.16
N SER A 426 17.17 -6.41 -29.05
CA SER A 426 17.76 -6.54 -27.71
C SER A 426 17.31 -7.81 -27.01
N ALA A 427 18.22 -8.41 -26.25
CA ALA A 427 17.97 -9.54 -25.36
C ALA A 427 17.88 -9.05 -23.91
N TYR A 428 16.98 -9.65 -23.16
CA TYR A 428 16.73 -9.37 -21.74
C TYR A 428 16.92 -10.64 -20.92
N ALA A 429 17.61 -10.53 -19.80
CA ALA A 429 17.70 -11.57 -18.77
C ALA A 429 17.59 -10.92 -17.38
N ASP A 430 16.89 -11.58 -16.46
CA ASP A 430 16.69 -11.14 -15.09
C ASP A 430 16.58 -12.38 -14.19
N LEU A 431 17.53 -12.55 -13.29
CA LEU A 431 17.64 -13.68 -12.40
C LEU A 431 17.48 -13.18 -10.96
N GLN A 432 16.52 -13.70 -10.24
CA GLN A 432 16.28 -13.35 -8.83
C GLN A 432 16.28 -14.59 -7.96
N TYR A 433 16.96 -14.51 -6.83
CA TYR A 433 16.82 -15.42 -5.71
C TYR A 433 16.18 -14.69 -4.53
N ARG A 434 15.21 -15.33 -3.86
CA ARG A 434 14.48 -14.80 -2.70
C ARG A 434 14.38 -15.84 -1.61
N HIS A 435 14.71 -15.44 -0.37
CA HIS A 435 14.59 -16.24 0.84
C HIS A 435 13.65 -15.59 1.83
N ILE A 436 12.73 -16.39 2.42
CA ILE A 436 11.75 -15.92 3.39
C ILE A 436 11.76 -16.83 4.60
N ASN A 437 11.77 -16.20 5.79
CA ASN A 437 11.43 -16.85 7.05
C ASN A 437 10.16 -16.19 7.61
N TYR A 438 9.14 -16.98 7.93
CA TYR A 438 7.88 -16.48 8.44
C TYR A 438 7.40 -17.32 9.63
N THR A 439 7.15 -16.64 10.76
CA THR A 439 6.63 -17.25 11.98
C THR A 439 5.40 -16.51 12.48
N ILE A 440 4.41 -17.26 12.99
CA ILE A 440 3.29 -16.72 13.79
C ILE A 440 3.18 -17.59 15.03
N ASP A 441 3.10 -16.96 16.20
CA ASP A 441 2.98 -17.64 17.48
C ASP A 441 1.93 -16.99 18.36
N GLY A 442 1.13 -17.79 19.10
CA GLY A 442 0.09 -17.37 20.00
C GLY A 442 -1.28 -18.00 19.73
N ASN A 443 -2.36 -17.24 19.91
CA ASN A 443 -3.72 -17.73 19.72
C ASN A 443 -4.44 -16.96 18.61
N ASN A 444 -5.29 -17.67 17.87
CA ASN A 444 -6.26 -17.10 16.96
C ASN A 444 -7.46 -16.54 17.75
N ASP A 445 -8.26 -15.67 17.12
CA ASP A 445 -9.55 -15.21 17.65
C ASP A 445 -10.70 -16.23 17.46
N LYS A 446 -10.41 -17.40 16.89
CA LYS A 446 -11.39 -18.49 16.69
C LYS A 446 -11.37 -19.45 17.87
N TYR A 447 -12.56 -19.73 18.40
CA TYR A 447 -12.75 -20.68 19.50
C TYR A 447 -12.94 -22.10 18.97
N ASP A 448 -12.21 -23.05 19.51
CA ASP A 448 -12.36 -24.48 19.25
C ASP A 448 -13.24 -25.11 20.34
N TRP A 449 -14.52 -25.34 20.00
CA TRP A 449 -15.49 -25.91 20.91
C TRP A 449 -15.16 -27.33 21.36
N SER A 450 -14.41 -28.08 20.56
CA SER A 450 -14.00 -29.45 20.93
C SER A 450 -12.94 -29.46 22.01
N LYS A 451 -12.10 -28.41 22.05
CA LYS A 451 -11.00 -28.26 23.00
C LYS A 451 -11.31 -27.26 24.12
N ASN A 452 -12.48 -26.60 24.05
CA ASN A 452 -12.89 -25.55 24.96
C ASN A 452 -11.80 -24.47 25.14
N ALA A 453 -11.19 -24.03 24.05
CA ALA A 453 -10.08 -23.08 24.04
C ALA A 453 -10.00 -22.31 22.71
N LEU A 454 -9.28 -21.20 22.71
CA LEU A 454 -8.92 -20.54 21.44
C LEU A 454 -7.98 -21.44 20.62
N ARG A 455 -8.13 -21.40 19.29
CA ARG A 455 -7.26 -22.14 18.38
C ARG A 455 -5.82 -21.62 18.47
N PRO A 456 -4.81 -22.46 18.77
CA PRO A 456 -3.43 -22.05 18.77
C PRO A 456 -2.97 -21.74 17.34
N LEU A 457 -2.07 -20.76 17.21
CA LEU A 457 -1.30 -20.47 16.01
C LEU A 457 0.17 -20.78 16.29
N ALA A 458 0.73 -21.71 15.51
CA ALA A 458 2.14 -22.07 15.55
C ALA A 458 2.60 -22.28 14.11
N VAL A 459 2.98 -21.21 13.44
CA VAL A 459 3.46 -21.24 12.05
C VAL A 459 4.95 -20.96 12.04
N ASP A 460 5.71 -21.86 11.44
CA ASP A 460 7.13 -21.69 11.12
C ASP A 460 7.38 -22.18 9.70
N LYS A 461 7.59 -21.26 8.78
CA LYS A 461 7.75 -21.54 7.34
C LYS A 461 8.94 -20.84 6.76
N LYS A 462 9.63 -21.57 5.88
CA LYS A 462 10.76 -21.06 5.08
C LYS A 462 10.45 -21.29 3.61
N PHE A 463 10.80 -20.33 2.79
CA PHE A 463 10.63 -20.41 1.35
C PHE A 463 11.91 -19.92 0.66
N ASP A 464 12.28 -20.66 -0.39
CA ASP A 464 13.38 -20.33 -1.28
C ASP A 464 12.85 -20.31 -2.71
N PHE A 465 12.97 -19.17 -3.38
CA PHE A 465 12.43 -18.95 -4.71
C PHE A 465 13.52 -18.54 -5.67
N PHE A 466 13.54 -19.18 -6.83
CA PHE A 466 14.33 -18.76 -7.97
C PHE A 466 13.39 -18.32 -9.10
N ASN A 467 13.47 -17.06 -9.50
CA ASN A 467 12.56 -16.39 -10.43
C ASN A 467 13.34 -15.90 -11.68
N PRO A 468 13.67 -16.78 -12.64
CA PRO A 468 14.30 -16.38 -13.89
C PRO A 468 13.28 -15.73 -14.83
N LYS A 469 13.74 -14.71 -15.58
CA LYS A 469 12.98 -14.06 -16.65
C LYS A 469 13.90 -13.82 -17.83
N VAL A 470 13.41 -14.08 -19.03
CA VAL A 470 14.15 -13.86 -20.29
C VAL A 470 13.21 -13.29 -21.33
N GLY A 471 13.75 -12.57 -22.28
CA GLY A 471 12.94 -12.05 -23.37
C GLY A 471 13.76 -11.43 -24.50
N LEU A 472 13.08 -11.22 -25.61
CA LEU A 472 13.59 -10.52 -26.77
C LEU A 472 12.68 -9.33 -27.07
N ASN A 473 13.28 -8.24 -27.47
CA ASN A 473 12.56 -7.06 -27.93
C ASN A 473 13.14 -6.60 -29.26
N TRP A 474 12.30 -6.47 -30.27
CA TRP A 474 12.70 -6.07 -31.59
C TRP A 474 11.95 -4.84 -32.07
N ASN A 475 12.63 -3.72 -32.12
CA ASN A 475 12.16 -2.50 -32.78
C ASN A 475 12.42 -2.64 -34.27
N ILE A 476 11.41 -3.09 -35.04
CA ILE A 476 11.50 -3.31 -36.50
C ILE A 476 11.69 -1.97 -37.18
N THR A 477 10.93 -0.96 -36.76
CA THR A 477 11.04 0.45 -37.16
C THR A 477 10.87 1.35 -35.95
N SER A 478 10.89 2.67 -36.12
CA SER A 478 10.54 3.63 -35.06
C SER A 478 9.10 3.46 -34.51
N ASN A 479 8.19 2.88 -35.33
CA ASN A 479 6.76 2.79 -35.04
C ASN A 479 6.27 1.36 -34.84
N HIS A 480 7.11 0.36 -35.09
CA HIS A 480 6.75 -1.05 -34.99
C HIS A 480 7.70 -1.80 -34.07
N ARG A 481 7.17 -2.30 -32.98
CA ARG A 481 7.89 -3.07 -31.97
C ARG A 481 7.20 -4.42 -31.74
N VAL A 482 8.00 -5.48 -31.68
CA VAL A 482 7.56 -6.82 -31.26
C VAL A 482 8.39 -7.26 -30.07
N TYR A 483 7.78 -7.90 -29.10
CA TYR A 483 8.52 -8.54 -28.01
C TYR A 483 7.93 -9.91 -27.67
N ALA A 484 8.77 -10.77 -27.12
CA ALA A 484 8.38 -12.01 -26.48
C ALA A 484 9.17 -12.21 -25.18
N SER A 485 8.53 -12.73 -24.15
CA SER A 485 9.17 -13.01 -22.87
C SER A 485 8.61 -14.26 -22.20
N PHE A 486 9.45 -14.87 -21.39
CA PHE A 486 9.09 -15.92 -20.44
C PHE A 486 9.56 -15.50 -19.04
N SER A 487 8.70 -15.68 -18.06
CA SER A 487 8.97 -15.30 -16.68
C SER A 487 8.46 -16.34 -15.70
N VAL A 488 9.22 -16.58 -14.65
CA VAL A 488 8.80 -17.34 -13.48
C VAL A 488 8.62 -16.38 -12.32
N ALA A 489 7.48 -16.44 -11.65
CA ALA A 489 7.23 -15.73 -10.39
C ALA A 489 6.70 -16.70 -9.34
N GLN A 490 7.15 -16.56 -8.11
CA GLN A 490 6.73 -17.41 -6.99
C GLN A 490 6.37 -16.54 -5.79
N LYS A 491 5.39 -17.01 -5.02
CA LYS A 491 4.80 -16.26 -3.91
C LYS A 491 4.39 -17.22 -2.79
N GLU A 492 4.74 -16.88 -1.57
CA GLU A 492 4.33 -17.58 -0.36
C GLU A 492 2.85 -17.32 -0.02
N PRO A 493 2.19 -18.18 0.79
CA PRO A 493 0.85 -17.94 1.30
C PRO A 493 0.77 -16.67 2.16
N THR A 494 -0.39 -16.02 2.15
CA THR A 494 -0.69 -14.86 2.99
C THR A 494 -0.98 -15.30 4.44
N ARG A 495 -0.98 -14.32 5.37
CA ARG A 495 -1.39 -14.58 6.76
C ARG A 495 -2.75 -15.26 6.86
N ASN A 496 -3.75 -14.80 6.10
CA ASN A 496 -5.10 -15.36 6.17
C ASN A 496 -5.15 -16.84 5.79
N ASN A 497 -4.26 -17.31 4.92
CA ASN A 497 -4.15 -18.74 4.61
C ASN A 497 -3.79 -19.59 5.85
N TYR A 498 -3.09 -19.02 6.81
CA TYR A 498 -2.74 -19.70 8.07
C TYR A 498 -3.77 -19.48 9.18
N THR A 499 -4.30 -18.26 9.32
CA THR A 499 -5.25 -17.93 10.38
C THR A 499 -6.65 -18.46 10.09
N ASP A 500 -7.06 -18.54 8.83
CA ASP A 500 -8.38 -19.01 8.41
C ASP A 500 -8.38 -20.49 8.00
N GLY A 501 -7.21 -20.99 7.58
CA GLY A 501 -7.04 -22.38 7.15
C GLY A 501 -6.95 -23.37 8.33
N ASP A 502 -7.01 -24.65 7.97
CA ASP A 502 -6.72 -25.75 8.87
C ASP A 502 -5.19 -26.03 8.84
N PRO A 503 -4.51 -26.22 9.98
CA PRO A 503 -3.07 -26.55 10.04
C PRO A 503 -2.67 -27.72 9.15
N ASP A 504 -3.55 -28.72 8.98
CA ASP A 504 -3.28 -29.90 8.16
C ASP A 504 -3.44 -29.67 6.65
N SER A 505 -3.99 -28.50 6.26
CA SER A 505 -4.32 -28.16 4.86
C SER A 505 -3.78 -26.79 4.42
N TYR A 506 -2.71 -26.29 5.03
CA TYR A 506 -2.09 -25.02 4.61
C TYR A 506 -1.66 -25.09 3.14
N PRO A 507 -1.98 -24.07 2.34
CA PRO A 507 -1.61 -24.06 0.92
C PRO A 507 -0.10 -23.99 0.75
N LYS A 508 0.37 -24.53 -0.38
CA LYS A 508 1.75 -24.38 -0.85
C LYS A 508 1.95 -22.99 -1.45
N ALA A 509 3.22 -22.63 -1.67
CA ALA A 509 3.57 -21.45 -2.43
C ALA A 509 2.97 -21.49 -3.84
N GLU A 510 2.50 -20.33 -4.31
CA GLU A 510 2.02 -20.17 -5.69
C GLU A 510 3.21 -20.03 -6.65
N LYS A 511 3.06 -20.61 -7.86
CA LYS A 511 4.03 -20.45 -8.96
C LYS A 511 3.30 -20.05 -10.22
N LEU A 512 3.75 -18.98 -10.85
CA LEU A 512 3.31 -18.48 -12.15
C LEU A 512 4.39 -18.77 -13.20
N LEU A 513 3.96 -19.32 -14.32
CA LEU A 513 4.74 -19.37 -15.56
C LEU A 513 4.05 -18.43 -16.55
N ASP A 514 4.71 -17.32 -16.86
CA ASP A 514 4.15 -16.25 -17.66
C ASP A 514 4.85 -16.20 -19.03
N TYR A 515 4.07 -16.39 -20.08
CA TYR A 515 4.51 -16.31 -21.48
C TYR A 515 3.81 -15.13 -22.12
N GLU A 516 4.55 -14.13 -22.52
CA GLU A 516 3.99 -12.96 -23.16
C GLU A 516 4.59 -12.74 -24.56
N ALA A 517 3.74 -12.31 -25.48
CA ALA A 517 4.15 -11.74 -26.75
C ALA A 517 3.32 -10.48 -27.03
N GLY A 518 3.92 -9.48 -27.60
CA GLY A 518 3.25 -8.23 -27.89
C GLY A 518 3.77 -7.56 -29.16
N TYR A 519 2.86 -6.82 -29.80
CA TYR A 519 3.13 -5.93 -30.91
C TYR A 519 2.60 -4.54 -30.59
N THR A 520 3.37 -3.54 -30.90
CA THR A 520 3.01 -2.12 -30.70
C THR A 520 3.31 -1.35 -31.95
#